data_bcdb451240c73118db3f2f43d3fdf9f4
#
_entry.id   bcdb451240c73118db3f2f43d3fdf9f4
#
_cell.length_a   1.000
_cell.length_b   1.000
_cell.length_c   1.000
_cell.angle_alpha   90.00
_cell.angle_beta   90.00
_cell.angle_gamma   90.00
#
_symmetry.space_group_name_H-M   'P 1'
#
loop_
_entity.id
_entity.type
_entity.pdbx_description
1 polymer ?
#
loop_
_entity_poly.entity_id
_entity_poly.type
_entity_poly.pdbx_seq_one_letter_code
_entity_poly.pdbx_strand_id
1 'polypeptide(L)'
;TGADVEVVGLENIPSDRNVVYIGNHQGLMDIPLLLGYIPYQKAFIAKIEILKVPMISDWMKLMKCVFLARKNPRQSVEAMHQGMENVKKGYSMVIFPEGTRSKGGPVKEFKPGSFKLAFQSSADIVPVTIDGTWKIYEEHKNIKPAKIKLTIHPVVKTEGLSKEELREIPAQVQKIVESAL
;
A
#
# COMPACT_ATOMS: atom_id res chain seq x y z
N THR A 1 3.94 11.88 17.60
CA THR A 1 3.56 10.62 18.26
C THR A 1 4.63 10.11 19.21
N GLY A 2 5.89 10.56 19.07
CA GLY A 2 7.04 10.03 19.81
C GLY A 2 7.46 8.62 19.36
N ALA A 3 7.07 8.21 18.15
CA ALA A 3 7.47 6.92 17.60
C ALA A 3 8.95 6.91 17.24
N ASP A 4 9.62 5.79 17.53
CA ASP A 4 10.97 5.47 17.09
C ASP A 4 10.85 4.61 15.83
N VAL A 5 11.38 5.09 14.69
CA VAL A 5 11.16 4.47 13.37
C VAL A 5 12.49 4.03 12.78
N GLU A 6 12.63 2.72 12.61
CA GLU A 6 13.69 2.10 11.83
C GLU A 6 13.21 1.90 10.39
N VAL A 7 14.00 2.33 9.41
CA VAL A 7 13.72 2.13 7.98
C VAL A 7 14.86 1.36 7.34
N VAL A 8 14.50 0.27 6.64
CA VAL A 8 15.47 -0.62 5.97
C VAL A 8 15.08 -0.77 4.52
N GLY A 9 16.06 -0.75 3.62
CA GLY A 9 15.88 -1.05 2.20
C GLY A 9 15.39 0.13 1.35
N LEU A 10 15.59 1.38 1.77
CA LEU A 10 15.25 2.56 0.96
C LEU A 10 15.90 2.54 -0.42
N GLU A 11 17.08 1.95 -0.53
CA GLU A 11 17.82 1.76 -1.77
C GLU A 11 17.11 0.86 -2.79
N ASN A 12 16.14 0.06 -2.35
CA ASN A 12 15.33 -0.79 -3.22
C ASN A 12 14.27 -0.01 -4.01
N ILE A 13 14.05 1.27 -3.69
CA ILE A 13 13.06 2.10 -4.38
C ILE A 13 13.67 2.64 -5.67
N PRO A 14 13.11 2.31 -6.86
CA PRO A 14 13.57 2.90 -8.10
C PRO A 14 13.40 4.43 -8.09
N SER A 15 14.43 5.15 -8.54
CA SER A 15 14.41 6.61 -8.66
C SER A 15 13.99 7.09 -10.05
N ASP A 16 14.03 6.19 -11.03
CA ASP A 16 13.85 6.46 -12.46
C ASP A 16 12.43 6.16 -12.97
N ARG A 17 11.60 5.52 -12.15
CA ARG A 17 10.23 5.12 -12.53
C ARG A 17 9.30 5.03 -11.32
N ASN A 18 8.01 5.14 -11.60
CA ASN A 18 6.95 4.91 -10.64
C ASN A 18 6.69 3.42 -10.43
N VAL A 19 6.24 3.06 -9.23
CA VAL A 19 6.03 1.69 -8.80
C VAL A 19 4.69 1.54 -8.07
N VAL A 20 4.27 0.29 -7.86
CA VAL A 20 3.15 -0.04 -6.98
C VAL A 20 3.71 -0.64 -5.69
N TYR A 21 3.60 0.12 -4.59
CA TYR A 21 3.93 -0.38 -3.26
C TYR A 21 2.81 -1.29 -2.77
N ILE A 22 3.16 -2.50 -2.38
CA ILE A 22 2.21 -3.49 -1.85
C ILE A 22 2.69 -3.97 -0.49
N GLY A 23 1.87 -3.77 0.55
CA GLY A 23 2.25 -4.13 1.91
C GLY A 23 1.09 -4.58 2.79
N ASN A 24 1.43 -5.05 3.99
CA ASN A 24 0.47 -5.32 5.05
C ASN A 24 -0.09 -4.02 5.64
N HIS A 25 -1.27 -4.12 6.27
CA HIS A 25 -1.97 -2.96 6.83
C HIS A 25 -2.27 -3.18 8.31
N GLN A 26 -1.49 -2.57 9.19
CA GLN A 26 -1.63 -2.74 10.63
C GLN A 26 -2.55 -1.71 11.28
N GLY A 27 -2.39 -0.43 10.92
CA GLY A 27 -3.04 0.63 11.65
C GLY A 27 -3.32 1.90 10.84
N LEU A 28 -3.88 2.89 11.52
CA LEU A 28 -4.11 4.22 10.96
C LEU A 28 -2.78 4.92 10.64
N MET A 29 -1.74 4.64 11.44
CA MET A 29 -0.43 5.27 11.32
C MET A 29 0.42 4.73 10.16
N ASP A 30 -0.03 3.70 9.45
CA ASP A 30 0.66 3.21 8.23
C ASP A 30 0.74 4.30 7.16
N ILE A 31 -0.33 5.10 7.01
CA ILE A 31 -0.38 6.15 5.99
C ILE A 31 0.62 7.27 6.29
N PRO A 32 0.64 7.91 7.48
CA PRO A 32 1.67 8.88 7.84
C PRO A 32 3.08 8.32 7.76
N LEU A 33 3.29 7.05 8.16
CA LEU A 33 4.58 6.39 8.06
C LEU A 33 5.08 6.35 6.61
N LEU A 34 4.27 5.82 5.70
CA LEU A 34 4.63 5.71 4.29
C LEU A 34 4.80 7.10 3.64
N LEU A 35 3.99 8.09 4.03
CA LEU A 35 4.12 9.46 3.52
C LEU A 35 5.41 10.12 3.96
N GLY A 36 5.85 9.88 5.20
CA GLY A 36 7.01 10.55 5.79
C GLY A 36 8.35 9.90 5.43
N TYR A 37 8.38 8.57 5.26
CA TYR A 37 9.63 7.83 5.14
C TYR A 37 9.92 7.25 3.76
N ILE A 38 8.92 7.00 2.94
CA ILE A 38 9.17 6.63 1.53
C ILE A 38 9.31 7.91 0.70
N PRO A 39 10.41 8.10 -0.04
CA PRO A 39 10.58 9.25 -0.93
C PRO A 39 9.58 9.23 -2.09
N TYR A 40 9.51 10.35 -2.81
CA TYR A 40 8.67 10.58 -3.99
C TYR A 40 7.17 10.59 -3.71
N GLN A 41 6.45 11.16 -4.67
CA GLN A 41 4.99 11.27 -4.60
C GLN A 41 4.34 9.90 -4.77
N LYS A 42 3.40 9.61 -3.89
CA LYS A 42 2.60 8.38 -3.92
C LYS A 42 1.14 8.65 -3.61
N ALA A 43 0.27 7.93 -4.27
CA ALA A 43 -1.17 7.94 -4.04
C ALA A 43 -1.62 6.63 -3.38
N PHE A 44 -2.80 6.63 -2.79
CA PHE A 44 -3.33 5.48 -2.06
C PHE A 44 -4.65 5.01 -2.67
N ILE A 45 -4.92 3.71 -2.57
CA ILE A 45 -6.26 3.20 -2.75
C ILE A 45 -6.97 3.24 -1.39
N ALA A 46 -7.97 4.08 -1.28
CA ALA A 46 -8.69 4.35 -0.06
C ALA A 46 -10.15 3.92 -0.14
N LYS A 47 -10.78 3.77 1.01
CA LYS A 47 -12.20 3.48 1.13
C LYS A 47 -13.02 4.72 0.76
N ILE A 48 -14.08 4.57 -0.04
CA ILE A 48 -14.89 5.70 -0.53
C ILE A 48 -15.49 6.54 0.59
N GLU A 49 -15.75 5.94 1.76
CA GLU A 49 -16.33 6.64 2.91
C GLU A 49 -15.40 7.75 3.45
N ILE A 50 -14.11 7.73 3.13
CA ILE A 50 -13.17 8.80 3.52
C ILE A 50 -13.50 10.12 2.83
N LEU A 51 -14.24 10.10 1.71
CA LEU A 51 -14.73 11.31 1.05
C LEU A 51 -15.63 12.16 1.93
N LYS A 52 -16.22 11.57 2.99
CA LYS A 52 -17.04 12.28 3.97
C LYS A 52 -16.22 13.06 5.00
N VAL A 53 -14.90 12.91 5.02
CA VAL A 53 -14.02 13.60 5.95
C VAL A 53 -13.41 14.81 5.23
N PRO A 54 -13.90 16.04 5.51
CA PRO A 54 -13.37 17.25 4.90
C PRO A 54 -11.87 17.41 5.19
N MET A 55 -11.17 18.22 4.43
CA MET A 55 -9.73 18.40 4.44
C MET A 55 -8.95 17.15 4.03
N ILE A 56 -9.16 15.99 4.70
CA ILE A 56 -8.46 14.74 4.36
C ILE A 56 -8.83 14.30 2.94
N SER A 57 -10.11 14.32 2.60
CA SER A 57 -10.57 13.95 1.26
C SER A 57 -10.01 14.87 0.17
N ASP A 58 -9.88 16.17 0.45
CA ASP A 58 -9.37 17.14 -0.51
C ASP A 58 -7.86 16.95 -0.73
N TRP A 59 -7.10 16.74 0.35
CA TRP A 59 -5.68 16.39 0.25
C TRP A 59 -5.47 15.09 -0.52
N MET A 60 -6.26 14.07 -0.24
CA MET A 60 -6.17 12.79 -0.95
C MET A 60 -6.49 12.92 -2.44
N LYS A 61 -7.45 13.78 -2.82
CA LYS A 61 -7.73 14.09 -4.23
C LYS A 61 -6.53 14.78 -4.90
N LEU A 62 -5.91 15.76 -4.23
CA LEU A 62 -4.70 16.41 -4.70
C LEU A 62 -3.54 15.43 -4.90
N MET A 63 -3.40 14.47 -3.99
CA MET A 63 -2.42 13.37 -4.07
C MET A 63 -2.77 12.32 -5.13
N LYS A 64 -3.86 12.47 -5.89
CA LYS A 64 -4.34 11.49 -6.87
C LYS A 64 -4.74 10.12 -6.28
N CYS A 65 -5.16 10.11 -5.01
CA CYS A 65 -5.70 8.91 -4.40
C CYS A 65 -6.97 8.43 -5.10
N VAL A 66 -7.18 7.14 -5.08
CA VAL A 66 -8.34 6.48 -5.69
C VAL A 66 -9.28 5.99 -4.60
N PHE A 67 -10.58 6.23 -4.76
CA PHE A 67 -11.59 5.91 -3.77
C PHE A 67 -12.43 4.71 -4.20
N LEU A 68 -12.36 3.64 -3.42
CA LEU A 68 -12.93 2.34 -3.75
C LEU A 68 -14.20 2.06 -2.95
N ALA A 69 -15.33 1.84 -3.61
CA ALA A 69 -16.57 1.37 -2.99
C ALA A 69 -16.63 -0.17 -3.02
N ARG A 70 -16.13 -0.80 -1.97
CA ARG A 70 -15.97 -2.27 -1.90
C ARG A 70 -17.27 -3.07 -2.05
N LYS A 71 -18.42 -2.45 -1.76
CA LYS A 71 -19.75 -3.07 -1.88
C LYS A 71 -20.36 -2.90 -3.28
N ASN A 72 -19.71 -2.13 -4.17
CA ASN A 72 -20.17 -1.88 -5.53
C ASN A 72 -19.12 -2.37 -6.53
N PRO A 73 -19.29 -3.56 -7.13
CA PRO A 73 -18.31 -4.13 -8.06
C PRO A 73 -18.01 -3.22 -9.26
N ARG A 74 -19.05 -2.57 -9.82
CA ARG A 74 -18.90 -1.69 -10.99
C ARG A 74 -18.01 -0.48 -10.65
N GLN A 75 -18.29 0.20 -9.54
CA GLN A 75 -17.49 1.33 -9.08
C GLN A 75 -16.07 0.89 -8.68
N SER A 76 -15.92 -0.33 -8.15
CA SER A 76 -14.59 -0.88 -7.86
C SER A 76 -13.72 -1.08 -9.11
N VAL A 77 -14.33 -1.52 -10.21
CA VAL A 77 -13.63 -1.64 -11.50
C VAL A 77 -13.22 -0.27 -12.03
N GLU A 78 -14.12 0.72 -11.98
CA GLU A 78 -13.83 2.09 -12.41
C GLU A 78 -12.70 2.73 -11.59
N ALA A 79 -12.73 2.55 -10.26
CA ALA A 79 -11.68 3.01 -9.37
C ALA A 79 -10.32 2.36 -9.68
N MET A 80 -10.29 1.06 -9.94
CA MET A 80 -9.05 0.37 -10.35
C MET A 80 -8.53 0.89 -11.69
N HIS A 81 -9.42 1.16 -12.64
CA HIS A 81 -9.04 1.76 -13.93
C HIS A 81 -8.43 3.16 -13.74
N GLN A 82 -9.02 3.99 -12.89
CA GLN A 82 -8.44 5.30 -12.53
C GLN A 82 -7.04 5.15 -11.90
N GLY A 83 -6.85 4.15 -11.03
CA GLY A 83 -5.54 3.84 -10.45
C GLY A 83 -4.50 3.49 -11.51
N MET A 84 -4.86 2.65 -12.48
CA MET A 84 -3.98 2.31 -13.60
C MET A 84 -3.59 3.53 -14.44
N GLU A 85 -4.55 4.40 -14.74
CA GLU A 85 -4.27 5.66 -15.45
C GLU A 85 -3.34 6.58 -14.65
N ASN A 86 -3.47 6.62 -13.32
CA ASN A 86 -2.55 7.36 -12.48
C ASN A 86 -1.13 6.80 -12.57
N VAL A 87 -0.97 5.47 -12.52
CA VAL A 87 0.34 4.83 -12.69
C VAL A 87 0.94 5.15 -14.05
N LYS A 88 0.18 5.04 -15.13
CA LYS A 88 0.64 5.39 -16.50
C LYS A 88 1.06 6.86 -16.61
N LYS A 89 0.47 7.75 -15.81
CA LYS A 89 0.83 9.18 -15.73
C LYS A 89 2.05 9.48 -14.83
N GLY A 90 2.69 8.45 -14.31
CA GLY A 90 3.91 8.59 -13.48
C GLY A 90 3.67 8.68 -11.97
N TYR A 91 2.46 8.38 -11.47
CA TYR A 91 2.20 8.38 -10.04
C TYR A 91 2.41 6.98 -9.45
N SER A 92 3.25 6.86 -8.43
CA SER A 92 3.33 5.62 -7.65
C SER A 92 2.05 5.43 -6.83
N MET A 93 1.66 4.17 -6.63
CA MET A 93 0.44 3.82 -5.88
C MET A 93 0.77 2.90 -4.71
N VAL A 94 0.07 3.09 -3.59
CA VAL A 94 0.15 2.21 -2.42
C VAL A 94 -1.14 1.41 -2.30
N ILE A 95 -1.00 0.10 -2.15
CA ILE A 95 -2.11 -0.84 -2.00
C ILE A 95 -1.88 -1.72 -0.79
N PHE A 96 -2.92 -1.89 0.00
CA PHE A 96 -2.99 -2.88 1.08
C PHE A 96 -3.94 -4.01 0.66
N PRO A 97 -3.42 -5.15 0.14
CA PRO A 97 -4.25 -6.20 -0.46
C PRO A 97 -5.19 -6.91 0.53
N GLU A 98 -4.89 -6.85 1.81
CA GLU A 98 -5.79 -7.34 2.88
C GLU A 98 -7.16 -6.67 2.83
N GLY A 99 -7.20 -5.42 2.35
CA GLY A 99 -8.42 -4.62 2.27
C GLY A 99 -8.96 -4.19 3.64
N THR A 100 -8.27 -4.47 4.74
CA THR A 100 -8.64 -4.05 6.10
C THR A 100 -7.40 -4.05 6.98
N ARG A 101 -7.41 -3.29 8.07
CA ARG A 101 -6.33 -3.27 9.06
C ARG A 101 -6.35 -4.54 9.92
N SER A 102 -5.18 -5.10 10.21
CA SER A 102 -4.99 -6.25 11.10
C SER A 102 -5.07 -5.86 12.58
N LYS A 103 -4.67 -4.62 12.93
CA LYS A 103 -4.67 -4.06 14.29
C LYS A 103 -3.84 -4.91 15.28
N GLY A 104 -2.70 -5.42 14.84
CA GLY A 104 -1.82 -6.28 15.62
C GLY A 104 -2.11 -7.78 15.51
N GLY A 105 -3.14 -8.16 14.77
CA GLY A 105 -3.36 -9.56 14.38
C GLY A 105 -2.47 -9.99 13.21
N PRO A 106 -2.53 -11.27 12.82
CA PRO A 106 -1.76 -11.80 11.70
C PRO A 106 -2.13 -11.11 10.38
N VAL A 107 -1.20 -11.12 9.43
CA VAL A 107 -1.44 -10.67 8.06
C VAL A 107 -2.54 -11.52 7.44
N LYS A 108 -3.50 -10.85 6.82
CA LYS A 108 -4.58 -11.54 6.11
C LYS A 108 -4.15 -11.83 4.68
N GLU A 109 -4.80 -12.83 4.08
CA GLU A 109 -4.56 -13.21 2.71
C GLU A 109 -4.59 -12.01 1.75
N PHE A 110 -3.58 -11.90 0.90
CA PHE A 110 -3.47 -10.87 -0.11
C PHE A 110 -4.40 -11.17 -1.28
N LYS A 111 -5.41 -10.32 -1.47
CA LYS A 111 -6.41 -10.48 -2.52
C LYS A 111 -5.78 -10.31 -3.91
N PRO A 112 -5.82 -11.32 -4.79
CA PRO A 112 -5.21 -11.23 -6.12
C PRO A 112 -5.73 -10.06 -6.96
N GLY A 113 -6.99 -9.67 -6.77
CA GLY A 113 -7.57 -8.53 -7.47
C GLY A 113 -6.86 -7.19 -7.23
N SER A 114 -6.17 -7.04 -6.09
CA SER A 114 -5.41 -5.85 -5.76
C SER A 114 -4.15 -5.68 -6.62
N PHE A 115 -3.63 -6.77 -7.18
CA PHE A 115 -2.43 -6.78 -8.02
C PHE A 115 -2.71 -6.41 -9.47
N LYS A 116 -3.99 -6.45 -9.90
CA LYS A 116 -4.39 -6.08 -11.28
C LYS A 116 -3.90 -4.68 -11.68
N LEU A 117 -3.83 -3.76 -10.73
CA LEU A 117 -3.32 -2.41 -10.98
C LEU A 117 -1.87 -2.47 -11.48
N ALA A 118 -0.98 -3.17 -10.78
CA ALA A 118 0.41 -3.34 -11.20
C ALA A 118 0.51 -4.09 -12.54
N PHE A 119 -0.18 -5.21 -12.68
CA PHE A 119 -0.13 -6.04 -13.88
C PHE A 119 -0.60 -5.32 -15.15
N GLN A 120 -1.72 -4.59 -15.07
CA GLN A 120 -2.32 -3.93 -16.23
C GLN A 120 -1.66 -2.58 -16.57
N SER A 121 -0.87 -2.02 -15.66
CA SER A 121 -0.07 -0.84 -15.92
C SER A 121 1.41 -1.17 -16.23
N SER A 122 1.78 -2.45 -16.24
CA SER A 122 3.17 -2.94 -16.37
C SER A 122 4.12 -2.28 -15.37
N ALA A 123 3.60 -1.93 -14.19
CA ALA A 123 4.40 -1.31 -13.15
C ALA A 123 5.00 -2.36 -12.22
N ASP A 124 6.26 -2.18 -11.90
CA ASP A 124 6.95 -3.00 -10.91
C ASP A 124 6.31 -2.88 -9.53
N ILE A 125 6.39 -3.97 -8.77
CA ILE A 125 5.90 -4.01 -7.38
C ILE A 125 7.09 -3.84 -6.44
N VAL A 126 6.94 -2.94 -5.46
CA VAL A 126 7.85 -2.82 -4.32
C VAL A 126 7.11 -3.35 -3.09
N PRO A 127 7.43 -4.56 -2.60
CA PRO A 127 6.84 -5.06 -1.37
C PRO A 127 7.30 -4.24 -0.16
N VAL A 128 6.40 -3.98 0.77
CA VAL A 128 6.67 -3.18 1.97
C VAL A 128 6.12 -3.89 3.20
N THR A 129 6.95 -4.07 4.22
CA THR A 129 6.52 -4.58 5.52
C THR A 129 6.46 -3.46 6.53
N ILE A 130 5.33 -3.36 7.21
CA ILE A 130 5.10 -2.43 8.31
C ILE A 130 4.93 -3.25 9.58
N ASP A 131 5.76 -2.97 10.59
CA ASP A 131 5.63 -3.56 11.91
C ASP A 131 5.58 -2.50 13.00
N GLY A 132 4.63 -2.66 13.93
CA GLY A 132 4.51 -1.86 15.14
C GLY A 132 3.58 -0.64 15.08
N THR A 133 3.07 -0.22 13.93
CA THR A 133 2.22 0.99 13.81
C THR A 133 0.92 0.91 14.60
N TRP A 134 0.32 -0.27 14.71
CA TRP A 134 -0.92 -0.51 15.46
C TRP A 134 -0.77 -0.19 16.95
N LYS A 135 0.45 -0.28 17.50
CA LYS A 135 0.75 0.05 18.91
C LYS A 135 0.57 1.53 19.21
N ILE A 136 0.69 2.42 18.19
CA ILE A 136 0.53 3.85 18.39
C ILE A 136 -0.91 4.21 18.79
N TYR A 137 -1.91 3.57 18.20
CA TYR A 137 -3.31 3.95 18.42
C TYR A 137 -4.27 2.77 18.61
N GLU A 138 -4.18 1.72 17.77
CA GLU A 138 -5.17 0.64 17.74
C GLU A 138 -5.19 -0.16 19.04
N GLU A 139 -4.05 -0.31 19.69
CA GLU A 139 -3.91 -1.06 20.94
C GLU A 139 -4.62 -0.38 22.12
N HIS A 140 -4.43 0.91 22.26
CA HIS A 140 -4.86 1.65 23.48
C HIS A 140 -5.97 2.68 23.23
N LYS A 141 -6.37 2.93 21.98
CA LYS A 141 -7.32 3.97 21.54
C LYS A 141 -6.88 5.41 21.90
N ASN A 142 -5.62 5.58 22.24
CA ASN A 142 -4.95 6.85 22.43
C ASN A 142 -3.55 6.79 21.82
N ILE A 143 -2.97 7.95 21.51
CA ILE A 143 -1.65 8.02 20.88
C ILE A 143 -0.58 7.74 21.92
N LYS A 144 0.26 6.73 21.66
CA LYS A 144 1.42 6.38 22.48
C LYS A 144 2.67 6.22 21.63
N PRO A 145 3.86 6.47 22.19
CA PRO A 145 5.11 6.11 21.55
C PRO A 145 5.19 4.61 21.27
N ALA A 146 5.78 4.25 20.13
CA ALA A 146 6.02 2.86 19.77
C ALA A 146 7.27 2.73 18.91
N LYS A 147 7.91 1.56 18.95
CA LYS A 147 8.93 1.19 17.99
C LYS A 147 8.25 0.68 16.73
N ILE A 148 8.69 1.19 15.59
CA ILE A 148 8.14 0.86 14.27
C ILE A 148 9.30 0.44 13.39
N LYS A 149 9.09 -0.62 12.63
CA LYS A 149 10.00 -1.00 11.56
C LYS A 149 9.27 -0.91 10.22
N LEU A 150 9.90 -0.22 9.28
CA LEU A 150 9.47 -0.14 7.88
C LEU A 150 10.53 -0.81 7.02
N THR A 151 10.19 -1.93 6.41
CA THR A 151 11.10 -2.64 5.51
C THR A 151 10.62 -2.52 4.07
N ILE A 152 11.47 -2.01 3.20
CA ILE A 152 11.25 -1.93 1.76
C ILE A 152 12.05 -3.06 1.11
N HIS A 153 11.36 -3.99 0.47
CA HIS A 153 11.97 -5.15 -0.13
C HIS A 153 12.41 -4.89 -1.59
N PRO A 154 13.29 -5.75 -2.14
CA PRO A 154 13.66 -5.70 -3.54
C PRO A 154 12.44 -5.73 -4.48
N VAL A 155 12.60 -5.06 -5.61
CA VAL A 155 11.56 -4.95 -6.65
C VAL A 155 11.17 -6.32 -7.19
N VAL A 156 9.87 -6.55 -7.29
CA VAL A 156 9.29 -7.69 -8.01
C VAL A 156 8.82 -7.16 -9.38
N LYS A 157 9.49 -7.58 -10.44
CA LYS A 157 9.14 -7.20 -11.81
C LYS A 157 7.85 -7.87 -12.25
N THR A 158 7.03 -7.14 -13.01
CA THR A 158 5.77 -7.66 -13.55
C THR A 158 5.76 -7.71 -15.08
N GLU A 159 6.63 -6.94 -15.72
CA GLU A 159 6.73 -6.88 -17.17
C GLU A 159 7.31 -8.17 -17.76
N GLY A 160 6.73 -8.64 -18.85
CA GLY A 160 7.19 -9.83 -19.57
C GLY A 160 6.76 -11.17 -18.96
N LEU A 161 6.07 -11.17 -17.82
CA LEU A 161 5.60 -12.40 -17.17
C LEU A 161 4.40 -13.00 -17.89
N SER A 162 4.35 -14.32 -17.96
CA SER A 162 3.19 -15.09 -18.41
C SER A 162 2.00 -14.95 -17.46
N LYS A 163 0.81 -15.34 -17.92
CA LYS A 163 -0.39 -15.33 -17.05
C LYS A 163 -0.26 -16.28 -15.86
N GLU A 164 0.47 -17.36 -16.01
CA GLU A 164 0.75 -18.35 -14.99
C GLU A 164 1.64 -17.75 -13.90
N GLU A 165 2.75 -17.12 -14.29
CA GLU A 165 3.67 -16.44 -13.38
C GLU A 165 2.98 -15.29 -12.62
N LEU A 166 2.16 -14.48 -13.29
CA LEU A 166 1.39 -13.41 -12.64
C LEU A 166 0.42 -13.93 -11.56
N ARG A 167 -0.09 -15.17 -11.68
CA ARG A 167 -0.96 -15.77 -10.67
C ARG A 167 -0.22 -16.09 -9.37
N GLU A 168 1.07 -16.37 -9.44
CA GLU A 168 1.91 -16.70 -8.28
C GLU A 168 2.39 -15.45 -7.52
N ILE A 169 2.45 -14.28 -8.18
CA ILE A 169 2.95 -13.03 -7.59
C ILE A 169 2.27 -12.66 -6.26
N PRO A 170 0.93 -12.74 -6.10
CA PRO A 170 0.29 -12.39 -4.83
C PRO A 170 0.81 -13.21 -3.65
N ALA A 171 0.96 -14.52 -3.81
CA ALA A 171 1.47 -15.39 -2.77
C ALA A 171 2.97 -15.15 -2.51
N GLN A 172 3.75 -14.90 -3.55
CA GLN A 172 5.16 -14.55 -3.44
C GLN A 172 5.34 -13.24 -2.65
N VAL A 173 4.62 -12.17 -3.03
CA VAL A 173 4.70 -10.87 -2.36
C VAL A 173 4.23 -10.96 -0.91
N GLN A 174 3.19 -11.75 -0.63
CA GLN A 174 2.75 -11.97 0.75
C GLN A 174 3.86 -12.63 1.58
N LYS A 175 4.51 -13.68 1.09
CA LYS A 175 5.64 -14.33 1.79
C LYS A 175 6.79 -13.37 2.03
N ILE A 176 7.12 -12.53 1.04
CA ILE A 176 8.16 -11.49 1.19
C ILE A 176 7.78 -10.52 2.32
N VAL A 177 6.55 -10.03 2.34
CA VAL A 177 6.08 -9.10 3.38
C VAL A 177 6.09 -9.77 4.76
N GLU A 178 5.63 -11.00 4.88
CA GLU A 178 5.59 -11.75 6.14
C GLU A 178 6.98 -12.07 6.68
N SER A 179 8.00 -12.19 5.82
CA SER A 179 9.37 -12.56 6.24
C SER A 179 10.08 -11.52 7.10
N ALA A 180 9.56 -10.29 7.18
CA ALA A 180 10.16 -9.17 7.93
C ALA A 180 9.30 -8.70 9.13
N LEU A 181 8.28 -9.50 9.52
CA LEU A 181 7.44 -9.26 10.70
C LEU A 181 8.03 -9.90 11.97
#